data_4c90c25f98423a29306f2953d6f7db0b
#
_entry.id   4c90c25f98423a29306f2953d6f7db0b
#
_cell.length_a   1.000
_cell.length_b   1.000
_cell.length_c   1.000
_cell.angle_alpha   90.00
_cell.angle_beta   90.00
_cell.angle_gamma   90.00
#
_symmetry.space_group_name_H-M   'P 1'
#
loop_
_entity.id
_entity.type
_entity.pdbx_description
1 polymer ?
#
loop_
_entity_poly.entity_id
_entity_poly.type
_entity_poly.pdbx_seq_one_letter_code
_entity_poly.pdbx_strand_id
1 'polypeptide(L)'
;MVLPPQCDEDRPEPDAEEGFTEAHDSVPVQTDPPLRIEGTKHQEPSQGNDDGAVGRQIATEWIRTQRAHMAIDHIALRVAEFCNAQPVRSAGSWEAWLAIDQEVVAQTTLFLRLSPDQLSLRFNTSSPDAREVLWCGKQRLEAALTSTLSSTLQISIEVV
;
A
#
# COMPACT_ATOMS: atom_id res chain seq x y z
N MET A 1 -37.02 -27.11 -28.53
CA MET A 1 -36.06 -26.61 -29.51
C MET A 1 -36.19 -25.08 -29.45
N VAL A 2 -35.37 -24.45 -28.61
CA VAL A 2 -35.43 -22.99 -28.36
C VAL A 2 -34.02 -22.47 -28.63
N LEU A 3 -33.92 -21.57 -29.62
CA LEU A 3 -32.67 -20.89 -29.99
C LEU A 3 -32.28 -19.83 -28.94
N PRO A 4 -31.00 -19.67 -28.67
CA PRO A 4 -30.52 -18.56 -27.85
C PRO A 4 -30.46 -17.25 -28.66
N PRO A 5 -30.62 -16.08 -27.98
CA PRO A 5 -30.54 -14.80 -28.65
C PRO A 5 -29.08 -14.43 -28.98
N GLN A 6 -28.88 -13.92 -30.17
CA GLN A 6 -27.64 -13.32 -30.63
C GLN A 6 -27.51 -11.93 -30.00
N CYS A 7 -26.35 -11.67 -29.40
CA CYS A 7 -25.96 -10.33 -28.99
C CYS A 7 -25.28 -9.63 -30.16
N ASP A 8 -25.88 -8.51 -30.58
CA ASP A 8 -25.34 -7.58 -31.56
C ASP A 8 -24.07 -6.92 -31.01
N GLU A 9 -23.02 -7.04 -31.83
CA GLU A 9 -21.79 -6.28 -31.71
C GLU A 9 -22.03 -4.89 -32.28
N ASP A 10 -22.20 -3.89 -31.41
CA ASP A 10 -22.10 -2.48 -31.81
C ASP A 10 -20.84 -1.89 -31.20
N ARG A 11 -19.81 -1.78 -32.03
CA ARG A 11 -18.52 -1.21 -31.72
C ARG A 11 -18.42 0.16 -32.40
N PRO A 12 -18.40 1.27 -31.66
CA PRO A 12 -17.95 2.54 -32.24
C PRO A 12 -16.42 2.64 -32.19
N GLU A 13 -15.82 2.83 -33.34
CA GLU A 13 -14.44 3.24 -33.53
C GLU A 13 -14.29 4.73 -33.13
N PRO A 14 -13.18 5.12 -32.48
CA PRO A 14 -12.85 6.52 -32.34
C PRO A 14 -12.03 7.00 -33.53
N ASP A 15 -12.54 8.01 -34.20
CA ASP A 15 -11.89 8.80 -35.23
C ASP A 15 -10.61 9.47 -34.72
N ALA A 16 -9.57 9.29 -35.47
CA ALA A 16 -8.33 10.04 -35.40
C ALA A 16 -8.52 11.39 -36.11
N GLU A 17 -8.26 12.48 -35.42
CA GLU A 17 -8.00 13.76 -36.10
C GLU A 17 -6.67 14.32 -35.66
N GLU A 18 -5.84 14.42 -36.66
CA GLU A 18 -4.54 15.06 -36.67
C GLU A 18 -4.68 16.58 -36.51
N GLY A 19 -3.83 17.16 -35.71
CA GLY A 19 -3.70 18.62 -35.55
C GLY A 19 -2.23 19.04 -35.44
N PHE A 20 -1.59 19.07 -36.60
CA PHE A 20 -0.28 19.61 -36.90
C PHE A 20 -0.31 21.14 -36.82
N THR A 21 0.56 21.80 -36.05
CA THR A 21 1.06 23.15 -36.36
C THR A 21 2.44 23.37 -35.80
N GLU A 22 3.36 23.42 -36.74
CA GLU A 22 4.67 24.07 -36.62
C GLU A 22 4.50 25.58 -36.44
N ALA A 23 5.32 26.17 -35.61
CA ALA A 23 5.80 27.53 -35.85
C ALA A 23 7.20 27.71 -35.25
N HIS A 24 8.12 27.83 -36.18
CA HIS A 24 9.41 28.47 -36.02
C HIS A 24 9.26 29.87 -35.40
N ASP A 25 10.18 30.26 -34.52
CA ASP A 25 10.89 31.53 -34.77
C ASP A 25 12.23 31.58 -34.03
N SER A 26 13.09 32.24 -34.69
CA SER A 26 14.55 32.27 -34.59
C SER A 26 15.04 33.34 -33.61
N VAL A 27 16.16 32.98 -32.96
CA VAL A 27 17.30 33.74 -32.44
C VAL A 27 17.33 35.26 -32.73
N PRO A 28 17.85 36.12 -31.80
CA PRO A 28 19.26 36.44 -31.95
C PRO A 28 20.12 36.45 -30.69
N VAL A 29 21.33 35.98 -30.93
CA VAL A 29 22.57 36.19 -30.18
C VAL A 29 22.82 37.67 -29.94
N GLN A 30 23.08 38.05 -28.69
CA GLN A 30 23.87 39.28 -28.42
C GLN A 30 24.97 38.94 -27.42
N THR A 31 26.15 39.09 -27.98
CA THR A 31 27.48 39.09 -27.40
C THR A 31 27.77 40.43 -26.71
N ASP A 32 28.55 40.37 -25.63
CA ASP A 32 29.46 41.38 -25.09
C ASP A 32 29.11 42.03 -23.75
N PRO A 33 30.13 42.41 -22.97
CA PRO A 33 31.43 41.87 -22.65
C PRO A 33 31.70 41.77 -21.12
N PRO A 34 32.92 41.39 -20.70
CA PRO A 34 33.16 40.98 -19.29
C PRO A 34 33.46 42.19 -18.41
N LEU A 35 32.70 42.35 -17.37
CA LEU A 35 33.07 43.18 -16.22
C LEU A 35 33.75 42.32 -15.18
N ARG A 36 35.06 42.41 -15.18
CA ARG A 36 35.99 41.95 -14.16
C ARG A 36 35.71 42.75 -12.87
N ILE A 37 35.13 42.10 -11.88
CA ILE A 37 35.12 42.60 -10.50
C ILE A 37 35.98 41.64 -9.67
N GLU A 38 37.14 42.17 -9.30
CA GLU A 38 38.04 41.54 -8.36
C GLU A 38 37.46 41.54 -6.98
N GLY A 39 37.54 40.37 -6.34
CA GLY A 39 37.87 40.26 -4.93
C GLY A 39 36.82 40.66 -3.92
N THR A 40 35.97 39.71 -3.55
CA THR A 40 35.57 39.59 -2.15
C THR A 40 35.56 38.10 -1.83
N LYS A 41 36.55 37.67 -1.05
CA LYS A 41 36.51 36.39 -0.34
C LYS A 41 35.34 36.43 0.62
N HIS A 42 34.17 36.06 0.18
CA HIS A 42 33.14 35.63 1.08
C HIS A 42 33.42 34.16 1.41
N GLN A 43 33.92 34.02 2.60
CA GLN A 43 33.97 32.80 3.36
C GLN A 43 32.51 32.29 3.41
N GLU A 44 32.18 31.30 2.59
CA GLU A 44 30.92 30.58 2.71
C GLU A 44 30.91 29.90 4.06
N PRO A 45 29.91 30.18 4.90
CA PRO A 45 29.67 29.32 6.04
C PRO A 45 29.22 27.97 5.50
N SER A 46 30.06 26.98 5.70
CA SER A 46 29.67 25.57 5.57
C SER A 46 28.56 25.25 6.58
N GLN A 47 27.38 25.72 6.29
CA GLN A 47 26.19 25.35 7.04
C GLN A 47 25.23 24.66 6.06
N GLY A 48 24.97 23.38 6.31
CA GLY A 48 23.75 22.83 5.83
C GLY A 48 23.80 21.55 5.01
N ASN A 49 24.62 20.55 5.39
CA ASN A 49 24.38 19.20 4.89
C ASN A 49 23.52 18.33 5.82
N ASP A 50 23.13 18.87 6.99
CA ASP A 50 22.34 18.11 7.97
C ASP A 50 20.85 18.09 7.64
N ASP A 51 20.29 19.17 7.12
CA ASP A 51 18.86 19.26 6.80
C ASP A 51 18.43 18.24 5.72
N GLY A 52 19.31 17.97 4.77
CA GLY A 52 19.04 16.96 3.74
C GLY A 52 19.07 15.52 4.26
N ALA A 53 19.86 15.23 5.30
CA ALA A 53 19.92 13.90 5.91
C ALA A 53 18.66 13.62 6.74
N VAL A 54 18.23 14.59 7.54
CA VAL A 54 17.00 14.51 8.35
C VAL A 54 15.77 14.37 7.44
N GLY A 55 15.67 15.16 6.38
CA GLY A 55 14.57 15.05 5.42
C GLY A 55 14.47 13.68 4.76
N ARG A 56 15.59 13.09 4.35
CA ARG A 56 15.63 11.73 3.80
C ARG A 56 15.22 10.68 4.83
N GLN A 57 15.65 10.82 6.07
CA GLN A 57 15.30 9.90 7.14
C GLN A 57 13.79 9.94 7.43
N ILE A 58 13.20 11.13 7.54
CA ILE A 58 11.75 11.31 7.73
C ILE A 58 10.97 10.68 6.57
N ALA A 59 11.38 10.93 5.33
CA ALA A 59 10.74 10.36 4.16
C ALA A 59 10.81 8.82 4.16
N THR A 60 11.94 8.24 4.54
CA THR A 60 12.11 6.78 4.62
C THR A 60 11.22 6.17 5.68
N GLU A 61 11.15 6.76 6.86
CA GLU A 61 10.28 6.30 7.94
C GLU A 61 8.79 6.44 7.58
N TRP A 62 8.43 7.52 6.91
CA TRP A 62 7.06 7.71 6.42
C TRP A 62 6.66 6.62 5.42
N ILE A 63 7.51 6.31 4.43
CA ILE A 63 7.28 5.24 3.45
C ILE A 63 7.15 3.88 4.15
N ARG A 64 8.03 3.58 5.12
CA ARG A 64 7.98 2.35 5.91
C ARG A 64 6.65 2.21 6.66
N THR A 65 6.21 3.28 7.31
CA THR A 65 4.94 3.32 8.04
C THR A 65 3.75 3.11 7.11
N GLN A 66 3.74 3.77 5.94
CA GLN A 66 2.66 3.60 4.96
C GLN A 66 2.58 2.17 4.43
N ARG A 67 3.72 1.55 4.12
CA ARG A 67 3.78 0.13 3.70
C ARG A 67 3.25 -0.80 4.78
N ALA A 68 3.63 -0.57 6.03
CA ALA A 68 3.13 -1.33 7.17
C ALA A 68 1.59 -1.21 7.30
N HIS A 69 1.05 -0.01 7.17
CA HIS A 69 -0.40 0.21 7.21
C HIS A 69 -1.12 -0.53 6.07
N MET A 70 -0.62 -0.43 4.85
CA MET A 70 -1.20 -1.13 3.70
C MET A 70 -1.16 -2.66 3.88
N ALA A 71 -0.07 -3.19 4.45
CA ALA A 71 0.04 -4.60 4.76
C ALA A 71 -1.03 -5.05 5.77
N ILE A 72 -1.22 -4.30 6.84
CA ILE A 72 -2.24 -4.59 7.86
C ILE A 72 -3.66 -4.52 7.28
N ASP A 73 -3.96 -3.52 6.46
CA ASP A 73 -5.26 -3.37 5.82
C ASP A 73 -5.54 -4.51 4.83
N HIS A 74 -4.52 -4.95 4.09
CA HIS A 74 -4.64 -6.12 3.21
C HIS A 74 -4.92 -7.41 3.97
N ILE A 75 -4.23 -7.63 5.09
CA ILE A 75 -4.49 -8.78 5.97
C ILE A 75 -5.92 -8.72 6.51
N ALA A 76 -6.37 -7.56 6.98
CA ALA A 76 -7.73 -7.38 7.48
C ALA A 76 -8.79 -7.74 6.42
N LEU A 77 -8.58 -7.26 5.19
CA LEU A 77 -9.48 -7.57 4.07
C LEU A 77 -9.55 -9.07 3.80
N ARG A 78 -8.40 -9.76 3.70
CA ARG A 78 -8.34 -11.20 3.43
C ARG A 78 -8.99 -12.03 4.52
N VAL A 79 -8.78 -11.65 5.78
CA VAL A 79 -9.42 -12.32 6.94
C VAL A 79 -10.94 -12.09 6.91
N ALA A 80 -11.37 -10.86 6.63
CA ALA A 80 -12.78 -10.52 6.55
C ALA A 80 -13.49 -11.24 5.39
N GLU A 81 -12.87 -11.33 4.22
CA GLU A 81 -13.37 -12.11 3.08
C GLU A 81 -13.58 -13.58 3.47
N PHE A 82 -12.59 -14.19 4.12
CA PHE A 82 -12.68 -15.57 4.59
C PHE A 82 -13.82 -15.74 5.59
N CYS A 83 -13.90 -14.92 6.62
CA CYS A 83 -14.93 -15.01 7.66
C CYS A 83 -16.35 -14.77 7.11
N ASN A 84 -16.49 -13.95 6.09
CA ASN A 84 -17.77 -13.66 5.45
C ASN A 84 -18.18 -14.67 4.37
N ALA A 85 -17.30 -15.58 3.99
CA ALA A 85 -17.63 -16.64 3.02
C ALA A 85 -18.79 -17.50 3.54
N GLN A 86 -19.77 -17.74 2.66
CA GLN A 86 -20.99 -18.45 3.02
C GLN A 86 -20.77 -19.85 3.66
N PRO A 87 -19.83 -20.69 3.16
CA PRO A 87 -19.54 -21.99 3.79
C PRO A 87 -19.03 -21.85 5.23
N VAL A 88 -18.22 -20.81 5.50
CA VAL A 88 -17.63 -20.54 6.80
C VAL A 88 -18.71 -20.12 7.79
N ARG A 89 -19.62 -19.24 7.38
CA ARG A 89 -20.71 -18.74 8.21
C ARG A 89 -21.76 -19.83 8.57
N SER A 90 -21.95 -20.81 7.71
CA SER A 90 -22.94 -21.87 7.90
C SER A 90 -22.46 -23.03 8.77
N ALA A 91 -21.15 -23.23 8.92
CA ALA A 91 -20.61 -24.42 9.60
C ALA A 91 -20.32 -24.20 11.11
N GLY A 92 -20.41 -22.99 11.61
CA GLY A 92 -20.31 -22.67 13.03
C GLY A 92 -18.88 -22.52 13.57
N SER A 93 -17.93 -23.37 13.20
CA SER A 93 -16.53 -23.28 13.64
C SER A 93 -15.58 -23.66 12.52
N TRP A 94 -14.49 -22.89 12.36
CA TRP A 94 -13.49 -23.13 11.33
C TRP A 94 -12.08 -22.88 11.84
N GLU A 95 -11.17 -23.67 11.31
CA GLU A 95 -9.73 -23.47 11.47
C GLU A 95 -9.08 -23.48 10.06
N ALA A 96 -8.20 -22.55 9.82
CA ALA A 96 -7.51 -22.42 8.54
C ALA A 96 -6.09 -21.89 8.72
N TRP A 97 -5.19 -22.36 7.85
CA TRP A 97 -3.89 -21.77 7.65
C TRP A 97 -3.93 -20.91 6.40
N LEU A 98 -3.65 -19.63 6.55
CA LEU A 98 -3.59 -18.70 5.44
C LEU A 98 -2.13 -18.32 5.20
N ALA A 99 -1.67 -18.53 3.97
CA ALA A 99 -0.40 -17.98 3.53
C ALA A 99 -0.59 -16.48 3.30
N ILE A 100 0.22 -15.68 3.97
CA ILE A 100 0.30 -14.24 3.71
C ILE A 100 1.32 -14.04 2.59
N ASP A 101 0.99 -13.15 1.65
CA ASP A 101 1.90 -12.81 0.57
C ASP A 101 3.22 -12.29 1.14
N GLN A 102 4.33 -12.83 0.66
CA GLN A 102 5.67 -12.45 1.11
C GLN A 102 6.03 -11.00 0.77
N GLU A 103 5.38 -10.41 -0.24
CA GLU A 103 5.52 -8.99 -0.55
C GLU A 103 4.80 -8.09 0.47
N VAL A 104 3.77 -8.63 1.13
CA VAL A 104 3.00 -7.92 2.16
C VAL A 104 3.71 -8.04 3.51
N VAL A 105 3.95 -9.28 3.96
CA VAL A 105 4.67 -9.55 5.21
C VAL A 105 5.53 -10.80 5.04
N ALA A 106 6.84 -10.61 4.98
CA ALA A 106 7.79 -11.67 4.69
C ALA A 106 7.76 -12.80 5.73
N GLN A 107 7.91 -14.04 5.26
CA GLN A 107 8.09 -15.23 6.09
C GLN A 107 7.04 -15.39 7.20
N THR A 108 5.80 -15.08 6.87
CA THR A 108 4.69 -15.09 7.84
C THR A 108 3.58 -16.03 7.41
N THR A 109 3.10 -16.83 8.34
CA THR A 109 1.90 -17.65 8.18
C THR A 109 0.88 -17.24 9.22
N LEU A 110 -0.40 -17.23 8.84
CA LEU A 110 -1.51 -16.92 9.71
C LEU A 110 -2.31 -18.18 9.99
N PHE A 111 -2.43 -18.55 11.25
CA PHE A 111 -3.42 -19.49 11.71
C PHE A 111 -4.65 -18.74 12.18
N LEU A 112 -5.80 -19.10 11.64
CA LEU A 112 -7.09 -18.50 11.94
C LEU A 112 -8.00 -19.54 12.54
N ARG A 113 -8.65 -19.20 13.66
CA ARG A 113 -9.73 -19.99 14.26
C ARG A 113 -10.94 -19.10 14.43
N LEU A 114 -12.03 -19.50 13.83
CA LEU A 114 -13.33 -18.82 13.92
C LEU A 114 -14.32 -19.70 14.65
N SER A 115 -15.03 -19.14 15.61
CA SER A 115 -16.21 -19.70 16.29
C SER A 115 -17.35 -18.68 16.24
N PRO A 116 -18.57 -19.01 16.66
CA PRO A 116 -19.72 -18.09 16.58
C PRO A 116 -19.53 -16.76 17.31
N ASP A 117 -18.70 -16.74 18.34
CA ASP A 117 -18.47 -15.60 19.24
C ASP A 117 -17.02 -15.13 19.27
N GLN A 118 -16.08 -15.87 18.65
CA GLN A 118 -14.67 -15.57 18.75
C GLN A 118 -13.92 -15.77 17.43
N LEU A 119 -13.06 -14.81 17.09
CA LEU A 119 -12.06 -14.90 16.05
C LEU A 119 -10.66 -14.82 16.68
N SER A 120 -9.88 -15.89 16.53
CA SER A 120 -8.49 -15.92 16.97
C SER A 120 -7.55 -15.94 15.77
N LEU A 121 -6.63 -15.01 15.74
CA LEU A 121 -5.59 -14.88 14.72
C LEU A 121 -4.22 -15.08 15.37
N ARG A 122 -3.45 -16.02 14.86
CA ARG A 122 -2.10 -16.28 15.33
C ARG A 122 -1.12 -16.17 14.15
N PHE A 123 -0.28 -15.16 14.21
CA PHE A 123 0.77 -14.92 13.23
C PHE A 123 2.06 -15.60 13.69
N ASN A 124 2.59 -16.50 12.86
CA ASN A 124 3.89 -17.11 13.06
C ASN A 124 4.86 -16.52 12.04
N THR A 125 5.87 -15.82 12.52
CA THR A 125 6.87 -15.19 11.65
C THR A 125 8.30 -15.41 12.14
N SER A 126 9.21 -15.67 11.21
CA SER A 126 10.66 -15.72 11.46
C SER A 126 11.36 -14.40 11.14
N SER A 127 10.67 -13.45 10.50
CA SER A 127 11.19 -12.14 10.16
C SER A 127 11.04 -11.15 11.32
N PRO A 128 12.12 -10.54 11.84
CA PRO A 128 12.01 -9.49 12.86
C PRO A 128 11.23 -8.27 12.40
N ASP A 129 11.43 -7.86 11.13
CA ASP A 129 10.70 -6.72 10.55
C ASP A 129 9.19 -6.99 10.43
N ALA A 130 8.84 -8.21 10.00
CA ALA A 130 7.44 -8.64 9.94
C ALA A 130 6.79 -8.65 11.32
N ARG A 131 7.51 -9.13 12.33
CA ARG A 131 7.06 -9.13 13.73
C ARG A 131 6.79 -7.72 14.23
N GLU A 132 7.69 -6.77 13.95
CA GLU A 132 7.52 -5.38 14.31
C GLU A 132 6.29 -4.77 13.65
N VAL A 133 6.11 -4.97 12.33
CA VAL A 133 4.95 -4.49 11.57
C VAL A 133 3.65 -5.03 12.16
N LEU A 134 3.59 -6.33 12.43
CA LEU A 134 2.39 -6.97 12.98
C LEU A 134 2.11 -6.51 14.41
N TRP A 135 3.15 -6.37 15.24
CA TRP A 135 3.01 -5.92 16.61
C TRP A 135 2.50 -4.49 16.69
N CYS A 136 3.10 -3.56 15.94
CA CYS A 136 2.68 -2.17 15.86
C CYS A 136 1.30 -2.02 15.18
N GLY A 137 1.00 -2.87 14.20
CA GLY A 137 -0.26 -2.87 13.45
C GLY A 137 -1.42 -3.58 14.12
N LYS A 138 -1.20 -4.29 15.25
CA LYS A 138 -2.21 -5.12 15.91
C LYS A 138 -3.52 -4.37 16.18
N GLN A 139 -3.43 -3.19 16.78
CA GLN A 139 -4.60 -2.37 17.12
C GLN A 139 -5.38 -1.91 15.87
N ARG A 140 -4.66 -1.55 14.80
CA ARG A 140 -5.27 -1.20 13.51
C ARG A 140 -5.99 -2.40 12.89
N LEU A 141 -5.36 -3.57 12.92
CA LEU A 141 -5.94 -4.82 12.42
C LEU A 141 -7.22 -5.17 13.18
N GLU A 142 -7.20 -5.10 14.51
CA GLU A 142 -8.35 -5.35 15.37
C GLU A 142 -9.50 -4.38 15.05
N ALA A 143 -9.21 -3.08 14.94
CA ALA A 143 -10.19 -2.06 14.59
C ALA A 143 -10.81 -2.29 13.20
N ALA A 144 -9.99 -2.62 12.20
CA ALA A 144 -10.45 -2.91 10.84
C ALA A 144 -11.37 -4.15 10.80
N LEU A 145 -11.00 -5.21 11.50
CA LEU A 145 -11.82 -6.42 11.58
C LEU A 145 -13.13 -6.19 12.35
N THR A 146 -13.08 -5.45 13.46
CA THR A 146 -14.27 -5.08 14.24
C THR A 146 -15.26 -4.28 13.43
N SER A 147 -14.77 -3.40 12.53
CA SER A 147 -15.63 -2.60 11.65
C SER A 147 -16.27 -3.39 10.53
N THR A 148 -15.64 -4.50 10.10
CA THR A 148 -16.05 -5.28 8.91
C THR A 148 -16.83 -6.54 9.28
N LEU A 149 -16.55 -7.11 10.45
CA LEU A 149 -17.19 -8.32 10.98
C LEU A 149 -18.33 -7.97 11.93
N SER A 150 -19.06 -8.98 12.37
CA SER A 150 -20.14 -8.80 13.34
C SER A 150 -19.62 -8.22 14.66
N SER A 151 -20.32 -7.23 15.21
CA SER A 151 -19.96 -6.54 16.45
C SER A 151 -19.99 -7.44 17.71
N THR A 152 -20.56 -8.64 17.60
CA THR A 152 -20.62 -9.62 18.70
C THR A 152 -19.38 -10.51 18.75
N LEU A 153 -18.52 -10.45 17.74
CA LEU A 153 -17.33 -11.31 17.62
C LEU A 153 -16.18 -10.75 18.46
N GLN A 154 -15.68 -11.54 19.40
CA GLN A 154 -14.47 -11.20 20.14
C GLN A 154 -13.24 -11.52 19.28
N ILE A 155 -12.39 -10.53 19.07
CA ILE A 155 -11.18 -10.67 18.25
C ILE A 155 -9.96 -10.80 19.16
N SER A 156 -9.17 -11.85 18.93
CA SER A 156 -7.88 -12.07 19.61
C SER A 156 -6.78 -12.18 18.60
N ILE A 157 -5.70 -11.40 18.76
CA ILE A 157 -4.56 -11.38 17.85
C ILE A 157 -3.29 -11.69 18.63
N GLU A 158 -2.56 -12.69 18.20
CA GLU A 158 -1.27 -13.13 18.75
C GLU A 158 -0.18 -13.09 17.67
N VAL A 159 1.01 -12.60 18.01
CA VAL A 159 2.20 -12.59 17.15
C VAL A 159 3.31 -13.37 17.86
N VAL A 160 3.81 -14.41 17.18
CA VAL A 160 4.80 -15.38 17.72
C VAL A 160 6.05 -15.42 16.87
#